data_9784fd8d8eaf8c4b861a7dd05c13860a
#
_entry.id   9784fd8d8eaf8c4b861a7dd05c13860a
#
_cell.length_a   1.000
_cell.length_b   1.000
_cell.length_c   1.000
_cell.angle_alpha   90.00
_cell.angle_beta   90.00
_cell.angle_gamma   90.00
#
_symmetry.space_group_name_H-M   'P 1'
#
loop_
_entity.id
_entity.type
_entity.pdbx_description
1 polymer ?
#
loop_
_entity_poly.entity_id
_entity_poly.type
_entity_poly.pdbx_seq_one_letter_code
_entity_poly.pdbx_strand_id
1 'polypeptide(L)'
;MKENYSVVPLLFGKNLSLSAKMSLGFLKMGKSWLFPRRDYNYNHMNNLCLVYFKLTPLCNLRCRMCGQWGDQGVMKNCDITEEAKKIVSLQRYKELINEIAPHRPVSYLWGGEPFLYPDLMPLAKHMVDKGLYVSVNTNGTLLEQRAEQIVYDKWSTIFVSLDAFEETNDFMRGKGSYERVVRGFKAINREKKKQNSIYPIMGIVTTVSNKNYLDLTRLAEATREFNLDLHIFNLGTYTNDNIIASQRQVMKEKLDTDIDCLAGYNTGYNNNIDGHRLHTILTELHKNDYGHPIITVPTLNPEKTHTYYADLETPVRNQCIVPWCQANVNYNGDVHFCADYPDYILGNVKEQSFTEIYNGDRANRFRKTIHACRGGMFPGCLRCYQNMLFGKKIKGY
;
A
#
# COMPACT_ATOMS: atom_id res chain seq x y z
N MET A 1 -4.44 -21.46 12.20
CA MET A 1 -5.15 -20.57 11.25
C MET A 1 -4.78 -20.95 9.82
N LYS A 2 -5.77 -21.34 9.00
CA LYS A 2 -5.53 -21.47 7.56
C LYS A 2 -5.17 -20.08 7.04
N GLU A 3 -4.05 -19.97 6.35
CA GLU A 3 -3.53 -18.70 5.88
C GLU A 3 -4.47 -18.09 4.88
N ASN A 4 -4.88 -16.85 5.16
CA ASN A 4 -5.82 -16.11 4.31
C ASN A 4 -5.15 -15.58 3.02
N TYR A 5 -4.63 -16.50 2.18
CA TYR A 5 -4.51 -16.22 0.75
C TYR A 5 -5.88 -16.29 0.04
N SER A 6 -6.95 -16.45 0.83
CA SER A 6 -8.31 -16.72 0.34
C SER A 6 -9.17 -15.47 0.11
N VAL A 7 -8.56 -14.26 0.07
CA VAL A 7 -9.33 -13.07 -0.36
C VAL A 7 -9.73 -13.19 -1.82
N VAL A 8 -8.85 -13.76 -2.62
CA VAL A 8 -9.13 -14.00 -4.04
C VAL A 8 -10.40 -14.84 -4.23
N PRO A 9 -10.60 -16.01 -3.58
CA PRO A 9 -11.85 -16.74 -3.67
C PRO A 9 -13.08 -16.00 -3.15
N LEU A 10 -12.95 -15.17 -2.11
CA LEU A 10 -14.06 -14.40 -1.57
C LEU A 10 -14.54 -13.30 -2.52
N LEU A 11 -13.62 -12.73 -3.31
CA LEU A 11 -13.95 -11.81 -4.38
C LEU A 11 -14.44 -12.53 -5.66
N PHE A 12 -14.06 -13.81 -5.87
CA PHE A 12 -14.46 -14.64 -7.02
C PHE A 12 -15.97 -14.81 -7.14
N GLY A 13 -16.69 -14.88 -6.02
CA GLY A 13 -18.14 -15.04 -6.03
C GLY A 13 -18.91 -13.81 -6.48
N LYS A 14 -18.31 -12.62 -6.42
CA LYS A 14 -19.00 -11.35 -6.70
C LYS A 14 -18.80 -10.83 -8.14
N ASN A 15 -17.65 -11.10 -8.77
CA ASN A 15 -17.38 -10.68 -10.16
C ASN A 15 -16.23 -11.47 -10.80
N LEU A 16 -16.55 -12.32 -11.78
CA LEU A 16 -15.56 -13.13 -12.50
C LEU A 16 -14.51 -12.31 -13.25
N SER A 17 -14.88 -11.18 -13.88
CA SER A 17 -13.95 -10.33 -14.62
C SER A 17 -12.94 -9.67 -13.70
N LEU A 18 -13.39 -9.15 -12.55
CA LEU A 18 -12.54 -8.52 -11.54
C LEU A 18 -11.60 -9.54 -10.91
N SER A 19 -12.12 -10.71 -10.60
CA SER A 19 -11.36 -11.85 -10.07
C SER A 19 -10.29 -12.32 -11.05
N ALA A 20 -10.60 -12.38 -12.34
CA ALA A 20 -9.64 -12.75 -13.39
C ALA A 20 -8.48 -11.74 -13.48
N LYS A 21 -8.77 -10.43 -13.41
CA LYS A 21 -7.74 -9.38 -13.41
C LYS A 21 -6.80 -9.48 -12.20
N MET A 22 -7.35 -9.71 -11.00
CA MET A 22 -6.56 -9.92 -9.79
C MET A 22 -5.75 -11.21 -9.85
N SER A 23 -6.36 -12.32 -10.32
CA SER A 23 -5.70 -13.62 -10.40
C SER A 23 -4.48 -13.58 -11.31
N LEU A 24 -4.52 -12.84 -12.42
CA LEU A 24 -3.36 -12.67 -13.30
C LEU A 24 -2.20 -11.99 -12.57
N GLY A 25 -2.48 -10.96 -11.75
CA GLY A 25 -1.48 -10.31 -10.89
C GLY A 25 -0.85 -11.28 -9.89
N PHE A 26 -1.68 -12.08 -9.20
CA PHE A 26 -1.21 -13.09 -8.26
C PHE A 26 -0.41 -14.23 -8.93
N LEU A 27 -0.79 -14.66 -10.11
CA LEU A 27 -0.04 -15.65 -10.89
C LEU A 27 1.35 -15.13 -11.28
N LYS A 28 1.44 -13.87 -11.71
CA LYS A 28 2.74 -13.22 -12.02
C LYS A 28 3.62 -13.08 -10.77
N MET A 29 3.03 -12.69 -9.63
CA MET A 29 3.73 -12.66 -8.34
C MET A 29 4.20 -14.05 -7.93
N GLY A 30 3.33 -15.06 -8.01
CA GLY A 30 3.67 -16.46 -7.72
C GLY A 30 4.83 -16.96 -8.57
N LYS A 31 4.86 -16.61 -9.86
CA LYS A 31 5.98 -16.90 -10.74
C LYS A 31 7.26 -16.21 -10.32
N SER A 32 7.22 -14.93 -9.95
CA SER A 32 8.38 -14.19 -9.43
C SER A 32 8.87 -14.76 -8.09
N TRP A 33 7.97 -15.32 -7.30
CA TRP A 33 8.24 -15.94 -6.01
C TRP A 33 8.93 -17.31 -6.12
N LEU A 34 8.46 -18.13 -7.08
CA LEU A 34 8.99 -19.48 -7.32
C LEU A 34 10.31 -19.47 -8.10
N PHE A 35 10.47 -18.50 -8.99
CA PHE A 35 11.63 -18.37 -9.88
C PHE A 35 12.22 -16.97 -9.79
N PRO A 36 12.92 -16.62 -8.70
CA PRO A 36 13.65 -15.35 -8.63
C PRO A 36 14.72 -15.36 -9.74
N ARG A 37 14.49 -14.59 -10.80
CA ARG A 37 15.36 -14.62 -11.97
C ARG A 37 16.68 -13.91 -11.65
N ARG A 38 17.77 -14.64 -11.82
CA ARG A 38 19.14 -14.13 -11.76
C ARG A 38 19.58 -13.50 -13.07
N ASP A 39 18.79 -13.67 -14.13
CA ASP A 39 19.06 -13.05 -15.42
C ASP A 39 18.61 -11.58 -15.38
N TYR A 40 19.57 -10.70 -15.23
CA TYR A 40 19.38 -9.27 -15.17
C TYR A 40 19.22 -8.60 -16.56
N ASN A 41 19.42 -9.36 -17.64
CA ASN A 41 19.13 -8.92 -19.00
C ASN A 41 17.69 -9.26 -19.45
N TYR A 42 16.92 -9.83 -18.56
CA TYR A 42 15.52 -10.20 -18.81
C TYR A 42 14.61 -8.98 -18.85
N ASN A 43 13.66 -8.99 -19.79
CA ASN A 43 12.59 -7.99 -19.79
C ASN A 43 11.63 -8.23 -18.63
N HIS A 44 11.85 -7.52 -17.52
CA HIS A 44 11.06 -7.65 -16.30
C HIS A 44 9.62 -7.15 -16.45
N MET A 45 9.27 -6.40 -17.52
CA MET A 45 7.90 -5.96 -17.81
C MET A 45 6.93 -7.15 -17.90
N ASN A 46 7.39 -8.32 -18.34
CA ASN A 46 6.57 -9.53 -18.40
C ASN A 46 6.09 -10.02 -17.02
N ASN A 47 6.78 -9.63 -15.96
CA ASN A 47 6.42 -9.98 -14.59
C ASN A 47 5.76 -8.81 -13.84
N LEU A 48 5.66 -7.63 -14.45
CA LEU A 48 5.05 -6.46 -13.83
C LEU A 48 3.60 -6.77 -13.47
N CYS A 49 3.29 -6.77 -12.17
CA CYS A 49 1.96 -7.09 -11.66
C CYS A 49 1.30 -5.93 -10.92
N LEU A 50 2.08 -4.95 -10.47
CA LEU A 50 1.57 -3.84 -9.67
C LEU A 50 2.40 -2.59 -9.90
N VAL A 51 1.73 -1.47 -10.17
CA VAL A 51 2.34 -0.15 -10.22
C VAL A 51 1.62 0.77 -9.25
N TYR A 52 2.37 1.31 -8.30
CA TYR A 52 1.90 2.33 -7.39
C TYR A 52 2.12 3.72 -7.99
N PHE A 53 1.10 4.55 -7.94
CA PHE A 53 1.14 5.93 -8.38
C PHE A 53 0.90 6.85 -7.19
N LYS A 54 1.96 7.48 -6.69
CA LYS A 54 1.86 8.55 -5.70
C LYS A 54 1.57 9.85 -6.45
N LEU A 55 0.27 10.17 -6.61
CA LEU A 55 -0.20 11.20 -7.56
C LEU A 55 0.10 12.63 -7.12
N THR A 56 0.12 12.89 -5.83
CA THR A 56 0.29 14.24 -5.27
C THR A 56 0.95 14.20 -3.90
N PRO A 57 1.75 15.20 -3.54
CA PRO A 57 2.24 15.36 -2.18
C PRO A 57 1.17 15.98 -1.25
N LEU A 58 0.12 16.61 -1.82
CA LEU A 58 -0.91 17.29 -1.05
C LEU A 58 -1.76 16.31 -0.25
N CYS A 59 -2.06 16.68 1.00
CA CYS A 59 -3.03 15.99 1.83
C CYS A 59 -3.81 16.99 2.67
N ASN A 60 -5.10 16.78 2.82
CA ASN A 60 -5.98 17.61 3.66
C ASN A 60 -6.04 17.13 5.12
N LEU A 61 -5.29 16.09 5.47
CA LEU A 61 -5.11 15.62 6.85
C LEU A 61 -3.63 15.69 7.26
N ARG A 62 -3.41 15.66 8.59
CA ARG A 62 -2.08 15.60 9.22
C ARG A 62 -2.07 14.47 10.25
N CYS A 63 -2.29 13.23 9.76
CA CYS A 63 -2.34 12.04 10.62
C CYS A 63 -1.05 11.87 11.39
N ARG A 64 -1.14 11.71 12.72
CA ARG A 64 0.01 11.69 13.64
C ARG A 64 1.03 10.61 13.34
N MET A 65 0.56 9.43 12.90
CA MET A 65 1.42 8.29 12.57
C MET A 65 1.89 8.26 11.12
N CYS A 66 1.55 9.26 10.30
CA CYS A 66 1.87 9.25 8.87
C CYS A 66 3.37 9.45 8.64
N GLY A 67 4.02 8.53 7.94
CA GLY A 67 5.44 8.65 7.57
C GLY A 67 5.73 9.83 6.63
N GLN A 68 4.71 10.41 5.99
CA GLN A 68 4.86 11.61 5.15
C GLN A 68 4.60 12.91 5.92
N TRP A 69 3.49 13.02 6.66
CA TRP A 69 2.97 14.25 7.24
C TRP A 69 2.84 14.24 8.77
N GLY A 70 3.11 13.13 9.42
CA GLY A 70 3.06 13.00 10.87
C GLY A 70 4.19 13.72 11.59
N ASP A 71 4.30 13.48 12.88
CA ASP A 71 5.25 14.18 13.74
C ASP A 71 6.72 13.99 13.30
N GLN A 72 7.04 12.83 12.70
CA GLN A 72 8.34 12.50 12.12
C GLN A 72 8.29 12.43 10.59
N GLY A 73 7.22 12.96 9.98
CA GLY A 73 6.97 12.82 8.56
C GLY A 73 7.99 13.55 7.69
N VAL A 74 8.47 12.87 6.64
CA VAL A 74 9.51 13.38 5.71
C VAL A 74 9.09 14.62 4.92
N MET A 75 7.78 14.87 4.79
CA MET A 75 7.24 16.05 4.10
C MET A 75 6.96 17.22 5.03
N LYS A 76 7.15 17.07 6.34
CA LYS A 76 6.76 18.06 7.35
C LYS A 76 7.39 19.43 7.13
N ASN A 77 8.65 19.44 6.69
CA ASN A 77 9.44 20.65 6.49
C ASN A 77 9.61 21.03 5.01
N CYS A 78 8.94 20.34 4.08
CA CYS A 78 9.00 20.65 2.65
C CYS A 78 8.11 21.85 2.33
N ASP A 79 8.54 22.68 1.38
CA ASP A 79 7.65 23.67 0.76
C ASP A 79 6.65 22.93 -0.13
N ILE A 80 5.47 22.71 0.42
CA ILE A 80 4.42 21.95 -0.24
C ILE A 80 3.92 22.62 -1.52
N THR A 81 4.02 23.94 -1.60
CA THR A 81 3.61 24.70 -2.79
C THR A 81 4.56 24.42 -3.94
N GLU A 82 5.86 24.39 -3.69
CA GLU A 82 6.86 24.04 -4.69
C GLU A 82 6.78 22.54 -5.05
N GLU A 83 6.57 21.65 -4.09
CA GLU A 83 6.39 20.23 -4.36
C GLU A 83 5.14 19.95 -5.21
N ALA A 84 4.04 20.66 -4.98
CA ALA A 84 2.81 20.51 -5.74
C ALA A 84 2.95 20.93 -7.22
N LYS A 85 3.91 21.80 -7.57
CA LYS A 85 4.21 22.19 -8.96
C LYS A 85 4.92 21.07 -9.74
N LYS A 86 5.54 20.13 -9.06
CA LYS A 86 6.34 19.05 -9.68
C LYS A 86 5.50 17.86 -10.14
N ILE A 87 4.16 17.88 -9.98
CA ILE A 87 3.31 16.74 -10.33
C ILE A 87 3.41 16.36 -11.80
N VAL A 88 3.28 15.07 -12.08
CA VAL A 88 3.22 14.55 -13.46
C VAL A 88 1.90 14.97 -14.09
N SER A 89 1.93 15.46 -15.33
CA SER A 89 0.74 15.88 -16.06
C SER A 89 -0.14 14.68 -16.44
N LEU A 90 -1.44 14.92 -16.61
CA LEU A 90 -2.39 13.91 -17.09
C LEU A 90 -1.94 13.29 -18.43
N GLN A 91 -1.43 14.11 -19.35
CA GLN A 91 -0.98 13.62 -20.65
C GLN A 91 0.17 12.63 -20.49
N ARG A 92 1.17 12.95 -19.66
CA ARG A 92 2.31 12.06 -19.43
C ARG A 92 1.90 10.77 -18.70
N TYR A 93 0.96 10.85 -17.75
CA TYR A 93 0.39 9.64 -17.14
C TYR A 93 -0.37 8.79 -18.16
N LYS A 94 -1.13 9.37 -19.09
CA LYS A 94 -1.81 8.60 -20.15
C LYS A 94 -0.82 7.86 -21.04
N GLU A 95 0.30 8.46 -21.40
CA GLU A 95 1.37 7.83 -22.17
C GLU A 95 1.96 6.64 -21.39
N LEU A 96 2.30 6.84 -20.13
CA LEU A 96 2.76 5.79 -19.22
C LEU A 96 1.75 4.63 -19.12
N ILE A 97 0.45 4.95 -18.93
CA ILE A 97 -0.60 3.94 -18.86
C ILE A 97 -0.70 3.16 -20.16
N ASN A 98 -0.60 3.81 -21.33
CA ASN A 98 -0.62 3.14 -22.63
C ASN A 98 0.57 2.17 -22.77
N GLU A 99 1.74 2.53 -22.22
CA GLU A 99 2.94 1.70 -22.24
C GLU A 99 2.78 0.45 -21.37
N ILE A 100 2.25 0.58 -20.14
CA ILE A 100 2.14 -0.55 -19.20
C ILE A 100 0.87 -1.39 -19.37
N ALA A 101 -0.17 -0.87 -20.03
CA ALA A 101 -1.47 -1.53 -20.16
C ALA A 101 -1.41 -2.93 -20.81
N PRO A 102 -0.55 -3.21 -21.81
CA PRO A 102 -0.39 -4.56 -22.36
C PRO A 102 0.03 -5.61 -21.32
N HIS A 103 0.74 -5.18 -20.27
CA HIS A 103 1.18 -6.04 -19.18
C HIS A 103 0.12 -6.24 -18.10
N ARG A 104 -0.99 -5.49 -18.13
CA ARG A 104 -2.13 -5.56 -17.21
C ARG A 104 -1.72 -5.56 -15.72
N PRO A 105 -0.87 -4.63 -15.26
CA PRO A 105 -0.61 -4.50 -13.84
C PRO A 105 -1.84 -3.96 -13.10
N VAL A 106 -1.94 -4.27 -11.81
CA VAL A 106 -2.82 -3.51 -10.91
C VAL A 106 -2.27 -2.10 -10.81
N SER A 107 -3.10 -1.10 -11.02
CA SER A 107 -2.75 0.31 -10.82
C SER A 107 -3.26 0.75 -9.45
N TYR A 108 -2.34 1.04 -8.54
CA TYR A 108 -2.66 1.45 -7.16
C TYR A 108 -2.40 2.95 -7.01
N LEU A 109 -3.47 3.72 -6.92
CA LEU A 109 -3.43 5.18 -6.81
C LEU A 109 -3.43 5.59 -5.34
N TRP A 110 -2.45 6.38 -4.95
CA TRP A 110 -2.29 6.91 -3.61
C TRP A 110 -1.51 8.24 -3.63
N GLY A 111 -1.07 8.73 -2.50
CA GLY A 111 -0.25 9.95 -2.42
C GLY A 111 -0.29 10.56 -1.04
N GLY A 112 -0.40 11.88 -0.93
CA GLY A 112 -0.92 12.54 0.23
C GLY A 112 -2.40 12.16 0.37
N GLU A 113 -3.26 12.85 -0.39
CA GLU A 113 -4.64 12.43 -0.63
C GLU A 113 -4.89 12.43 -2.15
N PRO A 114 -5.13 11.27 -2.80
CA PRO A 114 -5.26 11.19 -4.24
C PRO A 114 -6.39 12.07 -4.80
N PHE A 115 -7.47 12.28 -4.06
CA PHE A 115 -8.56 13.17 -4.48
C PHE A 115 -8.19 14.67 -4.54
N LEU A 116 -6.99 15.04 -4.10
CA LEU A 116 -6.42 16.36 -4.30
C LEU A 116 -5.56 16.46 -5.57
N TYR A 117 -5.32 15.37 -6.28
CA TYR A 117 -4.74 15.43 -7.62
C TYR A 117 -5.82 15.91 -8.62
N PRO A 118 -5.62 17.03 -9.32
CA PRO A 118 -6.68 17.66 -10.12
C PRO A 118 -7.27 16.73 -11.17
N ASP A 119 -6.43 15.91 -11.78
CA ASP A 119 -6.80 15.05 -12.90
C ASP A 119 -7.06 13.58 -12.48
N LEU A 120 -7.36 13.31 -11.20
CA LEU A 120 -7.60 11.95 -10.72
C LEU A 120 -8.71 11.24 -11.48
N MET A 121 -9.85 11.93 -11.67
CA MET A 121 -11.02 11.33 -12.32
C MET A 121 -10.74 10.93 -13.77
N PRO A 122 -10.25 11.83 -14.66
CA PRO A 122 -9.93 11.46 -16.04
C PRO A 122 -8.78 10.45 -16.14
N LEU A 123 -7.82 10.43 -15.19
CA LEU A 123 -6.75 9.46 -15.15
C LEU A 123 -7.28 8.05 -14.83
N ALA A 124 -8.07 7.92 -13.77
CA ALA A 124 -8.65 6.64 -13.36
C ALA A 124 -9.60 6.09 -14.44
N LYS A 125 -10.41 6.95 -15.06
CA LYS A 125 -11.25 6.58 -16.21
C LYS A 125 -10.41 6.02 -17.35
N HIS A 126 -9.30 6.71 -17.73
CA HIS A 126 -8.41 6.23 -18.78
C HIS A 126 -7.81 4.83 -18.44
N MET A 127 -7.41 4.61 -17.19
CA MET A 127 -6.94 3.29 -16.73
C MET A 127 -8.01 2.20 -16.86
N VAL A 128 -9.26 2.50 -16.46
CA VAL A 128 -10.40 1.58 -16.60
C VAL A 128 -10.67 1.27 -18.07
N ASP A 129 -10.67 2.29 -18.95
CA ASP A 129 -10.89 2.13 -20.39
C ASP A 129 -9.79 1.28 -21.06
N LYS A 130 -8.56 1.32 -20.53
CA LYS A 130 -7.45 0.42 -20.93
C LYS A 130 -7.56 -1.00 -20.34
N GLY A 131 -8.61 -1.28 -19.59
CA GLY A 131 -8.84 -2.59 -18.99
C GLY A 131 -7.99 -2.91 -17.74
N LEU A 132 -7.32 -1.91 -17.17
CA LEU A 132 -6.54 -2.10 -15.95
C LEU A 132 -7.43 -2.27 -14.71
N TYR A 133 -6.89 -2.93 -13.69
CA TYR A 133 -7.47 -2.94 -12.36
C TYR A 133 -7.06 -1.67 -11.63
N VAL A 134 -8.01 -0.80 -11.33
CA VAL A 134 -7.77 0.47 -10.64
C VAL A 134 -8.12 0.34 -9.17
N SER A 135 -7.13 0.47 -8.32
CA SER A 135 -7.28 0.50 -6.85
C SER A 135 -6.87 1.87 -6.32
N VAL A 136 -7.68 2.46 -5.48
CA VAL A 136 -7.39 3.77 -4.87
C VAL A 136 -7.33 3.62 -3.36
N ASN A 137 -6.28 4.16 -2.72
CA ASN A 137 -6.20 4.30 -1.27
C ASN A 137 -6.37 5.76 -0.87
N THR A 138 -7.39 6.05 -0.08
CA THR A 138 -7.80 7.40 0.30
C THR A 138 -8.05 7.51 1.80
N ASN A 139 -7.93 8.71 2.34
CA ASN A 139 -8.41 9.00 3.69
C ASN A 139 -9.95 9.08 3.79
N GLY A 140 -10.64 8.97 2.66
CA GLY A 140 -12.10 8.87 2.57
C GLY A 140 -12.88 10.18 2.74
N THR A 141 -12.23 11.27 3.12
CA THR A 141 -12.91 12.52 3.48
C THR A 141 -13.55 13.27 2.30
N LEU A 142 -13.19 12.90 1.06
CA LEU A 142 -13.68 13.51 -0.17
C LEU A 142 -14.55 12.54 -1.02
N LEU A 143 -14.80 11.32 -0.55
CA LEU A 143 -15.56 10.30 -1.28
C LEU A 143 -17.00 10.70 -1.56
N GLU A 144 -17.68 11.35 -0.59
CA GLU A 144 -19.07 11.76 -0.72
C GLU A 144 -19.30 12.59 -1.99
N GLN A 145 -18.39 13.52 -2.27
CA GLN A 145 -18.49 14.44 -3.42
C GLN A 145 -18.22 13.78 -4.76
N ARG A 146 -17.59 12.61 -4.78
CA ARG A 146 -17.13 11.90 -5.98
C ARG A 146 -17.85 10.58 -6.22
N ALA A 147 -18.77 10.19 -5.33
CA ALA A 147 -19.39 8.87 -5.32
C ALA A 147 -20.08 8.52 -6.64
N GLU A 148 -20.87 9.44 -7.23
CA GLU A 148 -21.59 9.22 -8.49
C GLU A 148 -20.64 8.86 -9.63
N GLN A 149 -19.60 9.69 -9.84
CA GLN A 149 -18.63 9.49 -10.92
C GLN A 149 -17.79 8.23 -10.72
N ILE A 150 -17.35 7.93 -9.49
CA ILE A 150 -16.58 6.73 -9.16
C ILE A 150 -17.36 5.46 -9.54
N VAL A 151 -18.65 5.40 -9.20
CA VAL A 151 -19.52 4.26 -9.51
C VAL A 151 -19.78 4.18 -11.00
N TYR A 152 -20.05 5.32 -11.66
CA TYR A 152 -20.27 5.41 -13.10
C TYR A 152 -19.04 4.92 -13.89
N ASP A 153 -17.83 5.36 -13.51
CA ASP A 153 -16.58 4.98 -14.15
C ASP A 153 -16.11 3.55 -13.78
N LYS A 154 -16.83 2.86 -12.90
CA LYS A 154 -16.56 1.47 -12.49
C LYS A 154 -15.14 1.24 -11.97
N TRP A 155 -14.68 2.10 -11.07
CA TRP A 155 -13.38 1.87 -10.40
C TRP A 155 -13.38 0.50 -9.73
N SER A 156 -12.24 -0.20 -9.78
CA SER A 156 -12.22 -1.59 -9.32
C SER A 156 -12.33 -1.71 -7.81
N THR A 157 -11.50 -0.98 -7.06
CA THR A 157 -11.47 -1.05 -5.59
C THR A 157 -11.16 0.32 -4.99
N ILE A 158 -11.79 0.64 -3.87
CA ILE A 158 -11.41 1.75 -3.02
C ILE A 158 -11.09 1.21 -1.62
N PHE A 159 -9.87 1.49 -1.17
CA PHE A 159 -9.47 1.30 0.22
C PHE A 159 -9.55 2.62 0.97
N VAL A 160 -10.32 2.64 2.04
CA VAL A 160 -10.45 3.79 2.93
C VAL A 160 -9.64 3.55 4.19
N SER A 161 -8.81 4.52 4.52
CA SER A 161 -8.02 4.47 5.74
C SER A 161 -8.87 4.87 6.95
N LEU A 162 -9.12 3.93 7.86
CA LEU A 162 -9.86 4.12 9.10
C LEU A 162 -9.22 3.31 10.22
N ASP A 163 -8.71 3.96 11.27
CA ASP A 163 -7.86 3.27 12.26
C ASP A 163 -8.59 2.87 13.53
N ALA A 164 -9.67 3.54 13.87
CA ALA A 164 -10.42 3.29 15.09
C ALA A 164 -11.85 3.82 15.00
N PHE A 165 -12.63 3.62 16.07
CA PHE A 165 -13.89 4.29 16.25
C PHE A 165 -13.67 5.81 16.46
N GLU A 166 -14.69 6.60 16.25
CA GLU A 166 -14.72 8.06 16.08
C GLU A 166 -13.65 8.84 16.86
N GLU A 167 -13.68 8.82 18.18
CA GLU A 167 -12.81 9.64 19.03
C GLU A 167 -11.31 9.34 18.80
N THR A 168 -10.95 8.08 18.81
CA THR A 168 -9.55 7.65 18.58
C THR A 168 -9.15 7.88 17.13
N ASN A 169 -10.04 7.66 16.16
CA ASN A 169 -9.76 7.95 14.76
C ASN A 169 -9.51 9.44 14.53
N ASP A 170 -10.35 10.28 15.09
CA ASP A 170 -10.22 11.74 14.97
C ASP A 170 -8.97 12.27 15.68
N PHE A 171 -8.59 11.69 16.82
CA PHE A 171 -7.31 11.98 17.46
C PHE A 171 -6.12 11.63 16.56
N MET A 172 -6.17 10.48 15.90
CA MET A 172 -5.08 9.97 15.05
C MET A 172 -5.00 10.68 13.70
N ARG A 173 -6.15 10.95 13.07
CA ARG A 173 -6.22 11.42 11.68
C ARG A 173 -6.65 12.88 11.52
N GLY A 174 -7.40 13.39 12.46
CA GLY A 174 -7.93 14.76 12.45
C GLY A 174 -9.42 14.82 12.71
N LYS A 175 -9.84 15.87 13.40
CA LYS A 175 -11.22 16.10 13.85
C LYS A 175 -12.24 15.99 12.71
N GLY A 176 -13.30 15.20 12.91
CA GLY A 176 -14.39 14.99 11.97
C GLY A 176 -14.02 14.08 10.78
N SER A 177 -12.84 13.43 10.82
CA SER A 177 -12.44 12.51 9.74
C SER A 177 -13.29 11.25 9.71
N TYR A 178 -13.66 10.70 10.88
CA TYR A 178 -14.54 9.54 10.99
C TYR A 178 -15.90 9.78 10.35
N GLU A 179 -16.57 10.86 10.73
CA GLU A 179 -17.89 11.19 10.20
C GLU A 179 -17.88 11.38 8.67
N ARG A 180 -16.84 12.05 8.13
CA ARG A 180 -16.69 12.20 6.67
C ARG A 180 -16.51 10.86 5.96
N VAL A 181 -15.77 9.93 6.55
CA VAL A 181 -15.65 8.56 6.05
C VAL A 181 -17.00 7.86 6.03
N VAL A 182 -17.77 7.94 7.12
CA VAL A 182 -19.14 7.36 7.19
C VAL A 182 -20.04 7.90 6.07
N ARG A 183 -20.04 9.22 5.84
CA ARG A 183 -20.79 9.84 4.74
C ARG A 183 -20.32 9.35 3.38
N GLY A 184 -19.00 9.19 3.19
CA GLY A 184 -18.42 8.66 1.96
C GLY A 184 -18.92 7.25 1.64
N PHE A 185 -18.92 6.33 2.62
CA PHE A 185 -19.48 4.98 2.45
C PHE A 185 -20.97 4.99 2.12
N LYS A 186 -21.76 5.79 2.85
CA LYS A 186 -23.21 5.95 2.58
C LYS A 186 -23.45 6.46 1.14
N ALA A 187 -22.66 7.42 0.68
CA ALA A 187 -22.77 7.96 -0.68
C ALA A 187 -22.43 6.92 -1.76
N ILE A 188 -21.32 6.20 -1.62
CA ILE A 188 -20.95 5.11 -2.55
C ILE A 188 -22.04 4.04 -2.60
N ASN A 189 -22.54 3.59 -1.45
CA ASN A 189 -23.58 2.56 -1.38
C ASN A 189 -24.91 3.03 -2.03
N ARG A 190 -25.30 4.28 -1.84
CA ARG A 190 -26.46 4.89 -2.49
C ARG A 190 -26.31 4.90 -4.02
N GLU A 191 -25.12 5.33 -4.51
CA GLU A 191 -24.85 5.38 -5.95
C GLU A 191 -24.72 3.98 -6.57
N LYS A 192 -24.11 3.01 -5.88
CA LYS A 192 -24.11 1.60 -6.31
C LYS A 192 -25.52 1.07 -6.50
N LYS A 193 -26.43 1.34 -5.56
CA LYS A 193 -27.84 0.94 -5.64
C LYS A 193 -28.56 1.64 -6.81
N LYS A 194 -28.38 2.97 -6.94
CA LYS A 194 -29.01 3.80 -8.00
C LYS A 194 -28.60 3.35 -9.40
N GLN A 195 -27.30 3.03 -9.58
CA GLN A 195 -26.73 2.67 -10.87
C GLN A 195 -26.70 1.14 -11.12
N ASN A 196 -27.29 0.34 -10.22
CA ASN A 196 -27.23 -1.13 -10.26
C ASN A 196 -25.80 -1.66 -10.48
N SER A 197 -24.83 -1.10 -9.75
CA SER A 197 -23.40 -1.38 -9.90
C SER A 197 -22.85 -2.15 -8.70
N ILE A 198 -22.01 -3.14 -8.98
CA ILE A 198 -21.20 -3.81 -7.95
C ILE A 198 -19.88 -3.07 -7.68
N TYR A 199 -19.52 -2.11 -8.53
CA TYR A 199 -18.30 -1.31 -8.42
C TYR A 199 -18.53 -0.03 -7.62
N PRO A 200 -17.48 0.45 -6.94
CA PRO A 200 -16.24 -0.25 -6.62
C PRO A 200 -16.41 -1.29 -5.51
N ILE A 201 -15.46 -2.23 -5.41
CA ILE A 201 -15.26 -3.00 -4.18
C ILE A 201 -14.78 -2.04 -3.09
N MET A 202 -15.41 -2.07 -1.92
CA MET A 202 -15.11 -1.17 -0.81
C MET A 202 -14.38 -1.89 0.31
N GLY A 203 -13.18 -1.43 0.64
CA GLY A 203 -12.40 -1.96 1.75
C GLY A 203 -11.99 -0.88 2.75
N ILE A 204 -11.73 -1.31 3.98
CA ILE A 204 -11.04 -0.50 4.99
C ILE A 204 -9.62 -1.03 5.17
N VAL A 205 -8.68 -0.11 5.36
CA VAL A 205 -7.33 -0.42 5.86
C VAL A 205 -7.14 0.27 7.19
N THR A 206 -6.94 -0.53 8.23
CA THR A 206 -6.64 -0.09 9.59
C THR A 206 -5.16 -0.34 9.87
N THR A 207 -4.42 0.69 10.21
CA THR A 207 -3.04 0.54 10.72
C THR A 207 -3.08 0.31 12.22
N VAL A 208 -2.56 -0.84 12.64
CA VAL A 208 -2.48 -1.20 14.06
C VAL A 208 -1.40 -0.38 14.75
N SER A 209 -1.73 0.22 15.87
CA SER A 209 -0.87 1.09 16.68
C SER A 209 -1.15 0.91 18.18
N ASN A 210 -0.33 1.48 19.03
CA ASN A 210 -0.56 1.48 20.48
C ASN A 210 -1.79 2.31 20.92
N LYS A 211 -2.45 2.99 19.99
CA LYS A 211 -3.66 3.78 20.26
C LYS A 211 -4.95 3.01 19.97
N ASN A 212 -4.88 1.97 19.15
CA ASN A 212 -6.09 1.27 18.69
C ASN A 212 -6.05 -0.26 18.86
N TYR A 213 -4.90 -0.88 19.17
CA TYR A 213 -4.78 -2.33 19.11
C TYR A 213 -5.69 -3.09 20.07
N LEU A 214 -6.17 -2.45 21.13
CA LEU A 214 -7.11 -3.05 22.09
C LEU A 214 -8.57 -2.98 21.64
N ASP A 215 -8.90 -2.08 20.70
CA ASP A 215 -10.27 -1.76 20.28
C ASP A 215 -10.59 -2.22 18.84
N LEU A 216 -9.76 -3.09 18.25
CA LEU A 216 -9.93 -3.52 16.85
C LEU A 216 -11.25 -4.27 16.62
N THR A 217 -11.72 -5.06 17.60
CA THR A 217 -13.03 -5.75 17.53
C THR A 217 -14.18 -4.76 17.54
N ARG A 218 -14.09 -3.70 18.35
CA ARG A 218 -15.08 -2.62 18.38
C ARG A 218 -15.15 -1.89 17.04
N LEU A 219 -14.00 -1.64 16.42
CA LEU A 219 -13.96 -1.03 15.08
C LEU A 219 -14.60 -1.95 14.04
N ALA A 220 -14.26 -3.24 14.03
CA ALA A 220 -14.85 -4.21 13.10
C ALA A 220 -16.38 -4.29 13.24
N GLU A 221 -16.89 -4.26 14.47
CA GLU A 221 -18.32 -4.22 14.75
C GLU A 221 -18.98 -2.93 14.23
N ALA A 222 -18.38 -1.77 14.48
CA ALA A 222 -18.88 -0.47 14.01
C ALA A 222 -18.92 -0.38 12.47
N THR A 223 -18.07 -1.14 11.77
CA THR A 223 -18.02 -1.12 10.29
C THR A 223 -19.06 -2.04 9.62
N ARG A 224 -19.86 -2.81 10.36
CA ARG A 224 -20.98 -3.62 9.81
C ARG A 224 -21.94 -2.79 8.97
N GLU A 225 -22.22 -1.56 9.41
CA GLU A 225 -23.13 -0.65 8.72
C GLU A 225 -22.59 -0.10 7.40
N PHE A 226 -21.29 -0.26 7.12
CA PHE A 226 -20.63 0.33 5.93
C PHE A 226 -20.84 -0.51 4.67
N ASN A 227 -21.40 -1.72 4.80
CA ASN A 227 -21.53 -2.66 3.68
C ASN A 227 -20.18 -2.89 2.95
N LEU A 228 -19.18 -3.28 3.74
CA LEU A 228 -17.81 -3.52 3.25
C LEU A 228 -17.73 -4.81 2.46
N ASP A 229 -16.80 -4.84 1.52
CA ASP A 229 -16.38 -6.06 0.86
C ASP A 229 -15.18 -6.74 1.56
N LEU A 230 -14.36 -5.97 2.32
CA LEU A 230 -13.26 -6.49 3.14
C LEU A 230 -12.72 -5.45 4.13
N HIS A 231 -12.06 -5.93 5.22
CA HIS A 231 -11.35 -5.09 6.17
C HIS A 231 -9.94 -5.65 6.39
N ILE A 232 -8.91 -4.81 6.15
CA ILE A 232 -7.50 -5.17 6.29
C ILE A 232 -6.95 -4.54 7.56
N PHE A 233 -6.48 -5.36 8.50
CA PHE A 233 -5.69 -4.93 9.65
C PHE A 233 -4.20 -5.06 9.31
N ASN A 234 -3.57 -3.94 9.07
CA ASN A 234 -2.14 -3.83 8.78
C ASN A 234 -1.38 -3.63 10.09
N LEU A 235 -0.44 -4.51 10.41
CA LEU A 235 0.37 -4.42 11.64
C LEU A 235 1.33 -3.22 11.64
N GLY A 236 1.38 -2.45 10.55
CA GLY A 236 2.12 -1.20 10.43
C GLY A 236 3.53 -1.37 9.89
N THR A 237 4.04 -0.30 9.30
CA THR A 237 5.47 -0.16 8.94
C THR A 237 6.14 0.63 10.04
N TYR A 238 7.12 0.02 10.73
CA TYR A 238 7.84 0.63 11.84
C TYR A 238 9.34 0.40 11.71
N THR A 239 10.12 1.31 12.29
CA THR A 239 11.58 1.23 12.33
C THR A 239 12.13 1.78 13.64
N ASN A 240 13.44 1.67 13.84
CA ASN A 240 14.20 2.29 14.93
C ASN A 240 15.52 2.88 14.41
N ASP A 241 16.24 3.58 15.28
CA ASP A 241 17.49 4.25 14.90
C ASP A 241 18.57 3.27 14.44
N ASN A 242 18.65 2.06 15.01
CA ASN A 242 19.62 1.03 14.60
C ASN A 242 19.35 0.54 13.17
N ILE A 243 18.08 0.30 12.84
CA ILE A 243 17.66 -0.10 11.49
C ILE A 243 17.95 1.04 10.50
N ILE A 244 17.63 2.29 10.87
CA ILE A 244 17.91 3.47 10.03
C ILE A 244 19.41 3.60 9.76
N ALA A 245 20.26 3.50 10.79
CA ALA A 245 21.71 3.57 10.66
C ALA A 245 22.25 2.44 9.75
N SER A 246 21.80 1.21 10.00
CA SER A 246 22.20 0.05 9.18
C SER A 246 21.75 0.18 7.72
N GLN A 247 20.56 0.72 7.49
CA GLN A 247 20.04 0.96 6.14
C GLN A 247 20.87 2.05 5.43
N ARG A 248 21.17 3.17 6.11
CA ARG A 248 22.03 4.24 5.57
C ARG A 248 23.39 3.69 5.13
N GLN A 249 24.02 2.90 6.00
CA GLN A 249 25.30 2.30 5.69
C GLN A 249 25.23 1.43 4.43
N VAL A 250 24.30 0.48 4.37
CA VAL A 250 24.14 -0.43 3.23
C VAL A 250 23.85 0.32 1.93
N MET A 251 22.96 1.31 1.98
CA MET A 251 22.60 2.10 0.79
C MET A 251 23.77 2.94 0.30
N LYS A 252 24.54 3.56 1.21
CA LYS A 252 25.71 4.33 0.86
C LYS A 252 26.83 3.47 0.27
N GLU A 253 27.19 2.37 0.94
CA GLU A 253 28.29 1.49 0.52
C GLU A 253 27.99 0.75 -0.79
N LYS A 254 26.76 0.25 -0.99
CA LYS A 254 26.42 -0.65 -2.11
C LYS A 254 25.76 0.05 -3.28
N LEU A 255 25.00 1.12 -3.03
CA LEU A 255 24.22 1.82 -4.04
C LEU A 255 24.61 3.29 -4.22
N ASP A 256 25.56 3.78 -3.42
CA ASP A 256 26.01 5.19 -3.40
C ASP A 256 24.83 6.16 -3.27
N THR A 257 23.96 5.89 -2.30
CA THR A 257 22.72 6.66 -2.10
C THR A 257 22.57 7.01 -0.63
N ASP A 258 22.37 8.28 -0.37
CA ASP A 258 21.97 8.77 0.95
C ASP A 258 20.45 8.57 1.10
N ILE A 259 19.99 8.24 2.31
CA ILE A 259 18.58 7.97 2.58
C ILE A 259 18.09 8.72 3.82
N ASP A 260 16.86 9.25 3.74
CA ASP A 260 16.19 9.96 4.83
C ASP A 260 14.75 9.48 5.06
N CYS A 261 14.08 8.95 4.04
CA CYS A 261 12.66 8.64 4.10
C CYS A 261 12.28 7.58 5.15
N LEU A 262 13.21 6.65 5.47
CA LEU A 262 12.97 5.63 6.49
C LEU A 262 12.72 6.23 7.89
N ALA A 263 13.31 7.38 8.20
CA ALA A 263 13.14 8.06 9.48
C ALA A 263 11.66 8.43 9.77
N GLY A 264 10.87 8.69 8.74
CA GLY A 264 9.44 8.98 8.87
C GLY A 264 8.61 7.86 9.50
N TYR A 265 9.15 6.63 9.58
CA TYR A 265 8.51 5.45 10.18
C TYR A 265 9.01 5.14 11.60
N ASN A 266 9.92 5.94 12.15
CA ASN A 266 10.32 5.88 13.57
C ASN A 266 9.35 6.74 14.43
N THR A 267 8.09 6.34 14.45
CA THR A 267 7.00 7.16 15.00
C THR A 267 6.68 6.88 16.47
N GLY A 268 7.18 5.77 17.03
CA GLY A 268 6.84 5.32 18.38
C GLY A 268 5.42 4.77 18.55
N TYR A 269 4.60 4.74 17.51
CA TYR A 269 3.23 4.19 17.57
C TYR A 269 3.17 2.65 17.67
N ASN A 270 4.31 1.98 17.56
CA ASN A 270 4.50 0.55 17.84
C ASN A 270 4.88 0.27 19.30
N ASN A 271 5.28 1.28 20.08
CA ASN A 271 5.78 1.09 21.44
C ASN A 271 4.67 0.58 22.38
N ASN A 272 5.03 -0.32 23.29
CA ASN A 272 4.13 -0.84 24.31
C ASN A 272 2.91 -1.62 23.75
N ILE A 273 3.00 -2.17 22.54
CA ILE A 273 2.01 -3.13 22.05
C ILE A 273 2.37 -4.52 22.61
N ASP A 274 1.46 -5.09 23.41
CA ASP A 274 1.54 -6.49 23.81
C ASP A 274 1.15 -7.37 22.62
N GLY A 275 2.15 -7.97 21.97
CA GLY A 275 1.94 -8.78 20.78
C GLY A 275 1.17 -10.07 21.04
N HIS A 276 1.24 -10.68 22.22
CA HIS A 276 0.45 -11.86 22.57
C HIS A 276 -1.02 -11.50 22.74
N ARG A 277 -1.31 -10.41 23.43
CA ARG A 277 -2.67 -9.87 23.58
C ARG A 277 -3.25 -9.47 22.21
N LEU A 278 -2.46 -8.78 21.39
CA LEU A 278 -2.88 -8.44 20.04
C LEU A 278 -3.19 -9.68 19.20
N HIS A 279 -2.36 -10.75 19.30
CA HIS A 279 -2.62 -12.00 18.59
C HIS A 279 -3.96 -12.62 19.00
N THR A 280 -4.31 -12.56 20.29
CA THR A 280 -5.60 -13.02 20.80
C THR A 280 -6.75 -12.23 20.16
N ILE A 281 -6.66 -10.91 20.11
CA ILE A 281 -7.65 -10.02 19.48
C ILE A 281 -7.77 -10.31 17.98
N LEU A 282 -6.66 -10.46 17.27
CA LEU A 282 -6.67 -10.79 15.84
C LEU A 282 -7.29 -12.18 15.58
N THR A 283 -7.07 -13.13 16.50
CA THR A 283 -7.70 -14.46 16.42
C THR A 283 -9.22 -14.37 16.62
N GLU A 284 -9.67 -13.55 17.53
CA GLU A 284 -11.09 -13.27 17.76
C GLU A 284 -11.73 -12.61 16.53
N LEU A 285 -11.06 -11.61 15.96
CA LEU A 285 -11.50 -10.96 14.71
C LEU A 285 -11.73 -11.95 13.56
N HIS A 286 -10.87 -12.97 13.44
CA HIS A 286 -11.02 -13.99 12.40
C HIS A 286 -12.07 -15.06 12.69
N LYS A 287 -12.53 -15.20 13.95
CA LYS A 287 -13.56 -16.16 14.33
C LYS A 287 -14.97 -15.61 14.20
N ASN A 288 -15.13 -14.31 14.41
CA ASN A 288 -16.42 -13.65 14.41
C ASN A 288 -16.84 -13.24 12.99
N ASP A 289 -18.13 -13.22 12.73
CA ASP A 289 -18.71 -12.71 11.49
C ASP A 289 -19.06 -11.23 11.67
N TYR A 290 -18.43 -10.38 10.86
CA TYR A 290 -18.70 -8.93 10.81
C TYR A 290 -19.45 -8.52 9.53
N GLY A 291 -20.00 -9.50 8.77
CA GLY A 291 -20.64 -9.25 7.48
C GLY A 291 -19.66 -9.03 6.34
N HIS A 292 -18.36 -9.08 6.60
CA HIS A 292 -17.29 -8.96 5.62
C HIS A 292 -16.01 -9.71 6.06
N PRO A 293 -15.17 -10.15 5.11
CA PRO A 293 -13.90 -10.80 5.42
C PRO A 293 -12.93 -9.90 6.17
N ILE A 294 -12.25 -10.46 7.16
CA ILE A 294 -11.13 -9.85 7.89
C ILE A 294 -9.81 -10.40 7.34
N ILE A 295 -8.85 -9.51 7.09
CA ILE A 295 -7.51 -9.85 6.65
C ILE A 295 -6.50 -9.21 7.58
N THR A 296 -5.49 -9.95 8.03
CA THR A 296 -4.37 -9.40 8.79
C THR A 296 -3.08 -9.44 7.97
N VAL A 297 -2.37 -8.33 7.89
CA VAL A 297 -1.09 -8.22 7.15
C VAL A 297 0.02 -7.76 8.10
N PRO A 298 1.07 -8.58 8.28
CA PRO A 298 1.17 -9.98 7.91
C PRO A 298 0.35 -10.90 8.83
N THR A 299 -0.06 -12.07 8.34
CA THR A 299 -0.59 -13.11 9.23
C THR A 299 0.57 -13.80 9.92
N LEU A 300 0.61 -13.75 11.24
CA LEU A 300 1.68 -14.28 12.10
C LEU A 300 1.11 -15.22 13.17
N ASN A 301 1.93 -16.13 13.66
CA ASN A 301 1.64 -16.89 14.87
C ASN A 301 1.86 -16.02 16.14
N PRO A 302 1.49 -16.49 17.36
CA PRO A 302 1.61 -15.69 18.59
C PRO A 302 3.03 -15.15 18.81
N GLU A 303 4.04 -16.01 18.71
CA GLU A 303 5.44 -15.66 18.96
C GLU A 303 5.94 -14.59 17.97
N LYS A 304 5.62 -14.75 16.68
CA LYS A 304 5.99 -13.76 15.67
C LYS A 304 5.21 -12.45 15.81
N THR A 305 3.97 -12.49 16.28
CA THR A 305 3.20 -11.27 16.57
C THR A 305 3.84 -10.52 17.73
N HIS A 306 4.30 -11.24 18.75
CA HIS A 306 5.08 -10.64 19.83
C HIS A 306 6.40 -10.05 19.31
N THR A 307 7.22 -10.83 18.59
CA THR A 307 8.48 -10.37 17.98
C THR A 307 8.29 -9.16 17.06
N TYR A 308 7.15 -9.06 16.38
CA TYR A 308 6.87 -7.96 15.46
C TYR A 308 6.99 -6.58 16.13
N TYR A 309 6.61 -6.48 17.40
CA TYR A 309 6.64 -5.24 18.16
C TYR A 309 7.74 -5.19 19.22
N ALA A 310 8.09 -6.31 19.81
CA ALA A 310 9.08 -6.38 20.88
C ALA A 310 10.53 -6.31 20.36
N ASP A 311 10.77 -6.78 19.14
CA ASP A 311 12.11 -6.82 18.55
C ASP A 311 12.02 -6.50 17.04
N LEU A 312 12.15 -5.21 16.71
CA LEU A 312 12.06 -4.74 15.31
C LEU A 312 13.20 -5.25 14.42
N GLU A 313 14.33 -5.66 14.99
CA GLU A 313 15.53 -6.08 14.26
C GLU A 313 15.48 -7.57 13.87
N THR A 314 14.64 -8.36 14.53
CA THR A 314 14.43 -9.77 14.14
C THR A 314 13.46 -9.88 12.96
N PRO A 315 13.87 -10.51 11.84
CA PRO A 315 13.03 -10.65 10.66
C PRO A 315 11.88 -11.63 10.87
N VAL A 316 10.66 -11.27 10.47
CA VAL A 316 9.48 -12.15 10.45
C VAL A 316 9.11 -12.59 9.02
N ARG A 317 9.71 -11.97 8.02
CA ARG A 317 9.68 -12.32 6.59
C ARG A 317 11.07 -12.16 6.01
N ASN A 318 11.34 -12.80 4.88
CA ASN A 318 12.57 -12.65 4.10
C ASN A 318 12.29 -12.60 2.60
N GLN A 319 13.32 -12.40 1.79
CA GLN A 319 13.27 -12.39 0.32
C GLN A 319 12.22 -11.44 -0.25
N CYS A 320 12.53 -10.16 -0.28
CA CYS A 320 11.71 -9.18 -0.98
C CYS A 320 11.69 -9.48 -2.49
N ILE A 321 10.50 -9.64 -3.07
CA ILE A 321 10.31 -9.87 -4.51
C ILE A 321 9.85 -8.62 -5.27
N VAL A 322 9.59 -7.54 -4.55
CA VAL A 322 9.08 -6.28 -5.10
C VAL A 322 9.84 -5.80 -6.35
N PRO A 323 11.18 -5.76 -6.38
CA PRO A 323 11.91 -5.25 -7.53
C PRO A 323 11.70 -6.02 -8.83
N TRP A 324 11.15 -7.23 -8.76
CA TRP A 324 10.93 -8.08 -9.94
C TRP A 324 9.49 -8.06 -10.48
N CYS A 325 8.55 -7.48 -9.73
CA CYS A 325 7.14 -7.51 -10.10
C CYS A 325 6.38 -6.21 -9.84
N GLN A 326 7.00 -5.21 -9.23
CA GLN A 326 6.37 -3.95 -8.86
C GLN A 326 7.27 -2.76 -9.14
N ALA A 327 6.65 -1.59 -9.25
CA ALA A 327 7.33 -0.30 -9.22
C ALA A 327 6.43 0.77 -8.62
N ASN A 328 7.03 1.87 -8.21
CA ASN A 328 6.36 3.07 -7.74
C ASN A 328 6.74 4.24 -8.63
N VAL A 329 5.75 5.04 -9.02
CA VAL A 329 5.92 6.31 -9.71
C VAL A 329 5.52 7.41 -8.74
N ASN A 330 6.47 8.24 -8.35
CA ASN A 330 6.24 9.36 -7.44
C ASN A 330 5.58 10.53 -8.17
N TYR A 331 4.95 11.45 -7.44
CA TYR A 331 4.26 12.62 -7.98
C TYR A 331 5.12 13.50 -8.88
N ASN A 332 6.43 13.55 -8.63
CA ASN A 332 7.41 14.31 -9.45
C ASN A 332 7.94 13.53 -10.65
N GLY A 333 7.48 12.30 -10.86
CA GLY A 333 7.88 11.44 -11.98
C GLY A 333 8.99 10.45 -11.66
N ASP A 334 9.62 10.52 -10.50
CA ASP A 334 10.66 9.59 -10.10
C ASP A 334 10.10 8.17 -9.95
N VAL A 335 10.85 7.19 -10.46
CA VAL A 335 10.53 5.76 -10.34
C VAL A 335 11.44 5.12 -9.33
N HIS A 336 10.88 4.31 -8.45
CA HIS A 336 11.62 3.56 -7.43
C HIS A 336 10.92 2.23 -7.11
N PHE A 337 11.60 1.29 -6.43
CA PHE A 337 10.99 0.02 -6.06
C PHE A 337 10.29 0.06 -4.70
N CYS A 338 10.81 0.80 -3.73
CA CYS A 338 10.31 0.82 -2.36
C CYS A 338 9.29 1.94 -2.17
N ALA A 339 8.03 1.66 -1.86
CA ALA A 339 6.99 2.67 -1.66
C ALA A 339 7.30 3.59 -0.46
N ASP A 340 7.77 2.98 0.64
CA ASP A 340 8.04 3.69 1.89
C ASP A 340 9.42 4.37 1.92
N TYR A 341 10.37 3.93 1.05
CA TYR A 341 11.76 4.40 1.02
C TYR A 341 12.17 4.75 -0.42
N PRO A 342 11.65 5.87 -0.97
CA PRO A 342 11.84 6.22 -2.37
C PRO A 342 13.23 6.80 -2.70
N ASP A 343 14.17 6.78 -1.76
CA ASP A 343 15.46 7.48 -1.89
C ASP A 343 16.33 6.98 -3.06
N TYR A 344 16.25 5.69 -3.43
CA TYR A 344 16.97 5.18 -4.59
C TYR A 344 16.12 5.31 -5.87
N ILE A 345 16.38 6.36 -6.63
CA ILE A 345 15.67 6.68 -7.86
C ILE A 345 16.23 5.86 -9.02
N LEU A 346 15.38 5.18 -9.77
CA LEU A 346 15.74 4.37 -10.95
C LEU A 346 15.85 5.22 -12.21
N GLY A 347 15.02 6.22 -12.34
CA GLY A 347 14.89 7.17 -13.45
C GLY A 347 13.65 8.01 -13.27
N ASN A 348 13.30 8.85 -14.24
CA ASN A 348 12.14 9.74 -14.17
C ASN A 348 11.25 9.56 -15.42
N VAL A 349 9.94 9.30 -15.21
CA VAL A 349 8.98 9.09 -16.32
C VAL A 349 8.74 10.33 -17.16
N LYS A 350 9.14 11.53 -16.76
CA LYS A 350 9.08 12.73 -17.58
C LYS A 350 10.19 12.78 -18.63
N GLU A 351 11.24 12.00 -18.45
CA GLU A 351 12.46 12.03 -19.26
C GLU A 351 12.64 10.76 -20.10
N GLN A 352 12.17 9.61 -19.59
CA GLN A 352 12.40 8.30 -20.18
C GLN A 352 11.10 7.48 -20.21
N SER A 353 11.04 6.43 -21.04
CA SER A 353 9.98 5.45 -20.97
C SER A 353 10.06 4.61 -19.68
N PHE A 354 8.91 4.16 -19.19
CA PHE A 354 8.88 3.31 -18.00
C PHE A 354 9.62 1.99 -18.21
N THR A 355 9.56 1.43 -19.42
CA THR A 355 10.24 0.17 -19.79
C THR A 355 11.75 0.31 -19.69
N GLU A 356 12.32 1.42 -20.18
CA GLU A 356 13.76 1.70 -20.07
C GLU A 356 14.19 1.85 -18.62
N ILE A 357 13.42 2.57 -17.81
CA ILE A 357 13.69 2.75 -16.38
C ILE A 357 13.62 1.40 -15.64
N TYR A 358 12.55 0.64 -15.86
CA TYR A 358 12.29 -0.59 -15.11
C TYR A 358 13.28 -1.71 -15.44
N ASN A 359 13.83 -1.74 -16.67
CA ASN A 359 14.84 -2.70 -17.11
C ASN A 359 16.28 -2.13 -17.09
N GLY A 360 16.45 -0.86 -16.78
CA GLY A 360 17.73 -0.16 -16.87
C GLY A 360 18.78 -0.59 -15.83
N ASP A 361 19.98 -0.07 -15.96
CA ASP A 361 21.16 -0.44 -15.15
C ASP A 361 20.93 -0.14 -13.66
N ARG A 362 20.32 1.01 -13.32
CA ARG A 362 20.02 1.35 -11.92
C ARG A 362 19.05 0.35 -11.29
N ALA A 363 18.02 -0.04 -12.03
CA ALA A 363 17.05 -1.06 -11.58
C ALA A 363 17.73 -2.42 -11.38
N ASN A 364 18.59 -2.82 -12.32
CA ASN A 364 19.34 -4.07 -12.24
C ASN A 364 20.40 -4.04 -11.12
N ARG A 365 21.08 -2.91 -10.90
CA ARG A 365 21.97 -2.73 -9.75
C ARG A 365 21.23 -2.92 -8.43
N PHE A 366 20.05 -2.32 -8.27
CA PHE A 366 19.22 -2.50 -7.08
C PHE A 366 18.82 -3.98 -6.87
N ARG A 367 18.34 -4.67 -7.93
CA ARG A 367 17.99 -6.09 -7.88
C ARG A 367 19.16 -6.98 -7.46
N LYS A 368 20.36 -6.76 -8.04
CA LYS A 368 21.59 -7.47 -7.67
C LYS A 368 21.95 -7.25 -6.21
N THR A 369 21.89 -6.00 -5.77
CA THR A 369 22.27 -5.61 -4.41
C THR A 369 21.34 -6.22 -3.36
N ILE A 370 20.01 -6.08 -3.49
CA ILE A 370 19.07 -6.63 -2.52
C ILE A 370 19.13 -8.17 -2.50
N HIS A 371 19.33 -8.81 -3.64
CA HIS A 371 19.47 -10.27 -3.73
C HIS A 371 20.73 -10.77 -3.00
N ALA A 372 21.82 -10.03 -3.05
CA ALA A 372 23.07 -10.36 -2.38
C ALA A 372 23.07 -10.05 -0.88
N CYS A 373 22.11 -9.29 -0.38
CA CYS A 373 21.97 -8.99 1.05
C CYS A 373 21.48 -10.22 1.82
N ARG A 374 21.84 -10.29 3.11
CA ARG A 374 21.40 -11.36 4.02
C ARG A 374 19.86 -11.48 4.02
N GLY A 375 19.35 -12.68 3.77
CA GLY A 375 17.91 -12.93 3.67
C GLY A 375 17.22 -12.35 2.44
N GLY A 376 17.99 -11.82 1.44
CA GLY A 376 17.42 -11.23 0.22
C GLY A 376 16.60 -9.97 0.49
N MET A 377 17.03 -9.15 1.45
CA MET A 377 16.36 -7.91 1.85
C MET A 377 17.36 -6.92 2.48
N PHE A 378 17.01 -5.65 2.46
CA PHE A 378 17.72 -4.59 3.17
C PHE A 378 17.30 -4.50 4.65
N PRO A 379 18.09 -3.84 5.52
CA PRO A 379 17.70 -3.62 6.91
C PRO A 379 16.32 -2.94 7.07
N GLY A 380 16.00 -1.95 6.25
CA GLY A 380 14.69 -1.27 6.26
C GLY A 380 13.49 -2.14 5.86
N CYS A 381 13.73 -3.34 5.30
CA CYS A 381 12.64 -4.24 4.92
C CYS A 381 12.01 -5.02 6.08
N LEU A 382 12.57 -4.95 7.31
CA LEU A 382 12.18 -5.80 8.44
C LEU A 382 10.70 -5.65 8.84
N ARG A 383 10.12 -4.45 8.70
CA ARG A 383 8.69 -4.18 8.95
C ARG A 383 8.03 -3.43 7.79
N CYS A 384 8.67 -3.42 6.61
CA CYS A 384 8.10 -2.83 5.40
C CYS A 384 6.81 -3.55 4.99
N TYR A 385 5.72 -2.80 4.77
CA TYR A 385 4.43 -3.34 4.38
C TYR A 385 4.51 -4.27 3.15
N GLN A 386 5.26 -3.86 2.12
CA GLN A 386 5.40 -4.67 0.91
C GLN A 386 6.12 -6.00 1.17
N ASN A 387 7.17 -6.00 2.04
CA ASN A 387 7.82 -7.24 2.43
C ASN A 387 6.90 -8.10 3.32
N MET A 388 6.09 -7.48 4.17
CA MET A 388 5.11 -8.20 5.01
C MET A 388 4.02 -8.87 4.17
N LEU A 389 3.63 -8.25 3.06
CA LEU A 389 2.61 -8.76 2.14
C LEU A 389 3.17 -9.81 1.15
N PHE A 390 4.36 -9.59 0.60
CA PHE A 390 4.92 -10.35 -0.51
C PHE A 390 6.20 -11.13 -0.20
N GLY A 391 6.82 -10.91 0.95
CA GLY A 391 8.03 -11.62 1.37
C GLY A 391 7.78 -13.09 1.71
N LYS A 392 8.81 -13.93 1.59
CA LYS A 392 8.73 -15.33 1.97
C LYS A 392 8.64 -15.49 3.49
N LYS A 393 7.88 -16.49 3.92
CA LYS A 393 7.84 -16.90 5.31
C LYS A 393 9.17 -17.53 5.71
N ILE A 394 9.64 -17.19 6.88
CA ILE A 394 10.79 -17.86 7.49
C ILE A 394 10.31 -19.22 8.03
N LYS A 395 10.93 -20.32 7.60
CA LYS A 395 10.66 -21.66 8.11
C LYS A 395 11.19 -21.74 9.54
N GLY A 396 10.46 -22.44 10.42
CA GLY A 396 10.96 -22.79 11.76
C GLY A 396 10.58 -21.83 12.89
N TYR A 397 9.53 -21.04 12.69
CA TYR A 397 8.91 -20.28 13.77
C TYR A 397 7.41 -20.53 13.78
#